data_76af09f9df774432ac086d758ee2acd4
#
_entry.id   76af09f9df774432ac086d758ee2acd4
#
_cell.length_a   1.000
_cell.length_b   1.000
_cell.length_c   1.000
_cell.angle_alpha   90.00
_cell.angle_beta   90.00
_cell.angle_gamma   90.00
#
_symmetry.space_group_name_H-M   'P 1'
#
loop_
_entity.id
_entity.type
_entity.pdbx_description
1 polymer ?
#
loop_
_entity_poly.entity_id
_entity_poly.type
_entity_poly.pdbx_seq_one_letter_code
_entity_poly.pdbx_strand_id
1 'polypeptide(L)'
;LEAEEELEEEDNSIPADPTVRNFSYTVVDGKIYYRENSRMTSVEVSATAENRIKGMIAIRNSVRTLIELQTEDYPDSEIKAEQERLNRLYDTFSGKYGLINSRANTSAFSQDSSFSLLSALEIIGEDGELERKADMFSKRTIKPHTPVTSVDTASEALAVSLGEKATIDMDYMMELSGKSENEIFEDLKGVIFLNPLYEYGNSYEPKYLMADEYLSGNVREKLRIAKNSAELYPEDYKVNVEALQKVQPKDLTASEISVRLGRSEEHTSE
;
A
#
# COMPACT_ATOMS: atom_id res chain seq x y z
N LEU A 1 6.82 -49.64 -38.25
CA LEU A 1 7.34 -49.00 -37.04
C LEU A 1 8.07 -47.72 -37.48
N GLU A 2 7.29 -46.65 -37.65
CA GLU A 2 7.79 -45.32 -37.86
C GLU A 2 8.17 -44.78 -36.44
N ALA A 3 9.44 -44.50 -36.26
CA ALA A 3 9.91 -43.78 -35.10
C ALA A 3 9.46 -42.32 -35.27
N GLU A 4 8.57 -41.86 -34.43
CA GLU A 4 8.36 -40.41 -34.23
C GLU A 4 9.66 -39.85 -33.64
N GLU A 5 10.43 -39.13 -34.47
CA GLU A 5 11.48 -38.24 -33.97
C GLU A 5 10.76 -37.12 -33.16
N GLU A 6 10.77 -37.22 -31.85
CA GLU A 6 10.52 -36.08 -30.99
C GLU A 6 11.60 -35.03 -31.31
N LEU A 7 11.22 -33.98 -32.03
CA LEU A 7 12.04 -32.78 -32.19
C LEU A 7 12.17 -32.20 -30.76
N GLU A 8 13.33 -32.40 -30.14
CA GLU A 8 13.71 -31.65 -28.95
C GLU A 8 13.68 -30.17 -29.35
N GLU A 9 12.68 -29.42 -28.88
CA GLU A 9 12.69 -27.95 -28.96
C GLU A 9 13.95 -27.47 -28.24
N GLU A 10 14.92 -26.94 -28.95
CA GLU A 10 16.11 -26.33 -28.36
C GLU A 10 15.62 -25.22 -27.36
N ASP A 11 15.90 -25.41 -26.07
CA ASP A 11 15.63 -24.40 -25.04
C ASP A 11 16.50 -23.15 -25.27
N ASN A 12 15.99 -22.23 -26.06
CA ASN A 12 16.63 -20.95 -26.38
C ASN A 12 16.50 -19.91 -25.26
N SER A 13 16.10 -20.31 -24.05
CA SER A 13 16.00 -19.44 -22.91
C SER A 13 17.36 -19.23 -22.22
N ILE A 14 17.56 -18.04 -21.66
CA ILE A 14 18.75 -17.65 -20.92
C ILE A 14 18.40 -17.45 -19.43
N PRO A 15 19.38 -17.55 -18.50
CA PRO A 15 19.14 -17.23 -17.10
C PRO A 15 18.64 -15.80 -16.93
N ALA A 16 17.68 -15.59 -16.02
CA ALA A 16 17.12 -14.27 -15.77
C ALA A 16 18.15 -13.32 -15.14
N ASP A 17 18.27 -12.12 -15.69
CA ASP A 17 18.97 -11.02 -15.03
C ASP A 17 18.17 -10.59 -13.81
N PRO A 18 18.77 -10.55 -12.58
CA PRO A 18 18.10 -10.14 -11.36
C PRO A 18 17.52 -8.73 -11.41
N THR A 19 18.08 -7.84 -12.22
CA THR A 19 17.61 -6.45 -12.36
C THR A 19 16.34 -6.30 -13.20
N VAL A 20 16.04 -7.31 -14.03
CA VAL A 20 14.80 -7.36 -14.82
C VAL A 20 13.67 -7.87 -13.93
N ARG A 21 12.55 -7.16 -13.84
CA ARG A 21 11.39 -7.61 -13.07
C ARG A 21 10.76 -8.86 -13.68
N ASN A 22 10.18 -9.70 -12.85
CA ASN A 22 9.42 -10.86 -13.32
C ASN A 22 8.22 -10.41 -14.17
N PHE A 23 7.86 -11.19 -15.17
CA PHE A 23 6.82 -10.89 -16.16
C PHE A 23 7.02 -9.54 -16.86
N SER A 24 8.25 -9.28 -17.31
CA SER A 24 8.61 -8.05 -18.00
C SER A 24 9.43 -8.32 -19.24
N TYR A 25 9.22 -7.50 -20.26
CA TYR A 25 10.08 -7.46 -21.44
C TYR A 25 11.40 -6.75 -21.13
N THR A 26 12.47 -7.23 -21.75
CA THR A 26 13.79 -6.59 -21.72
C THR A 26 14.48 -6.73 -23.06
N VAL A 27 15.57 -5.97 -23.26
CA VAL A 27 16.41 -6.04 -24.44
C VAL A 27 17.80 -6.52 -24.05
N VAL A 28 18.23 -7.63 -24.63
CA VAL A 28 19.59 -8.19 -24.49
C VAL A 28 20.19 -8.34 -25.86
N ASP A 29 21.35 -7.74 -26.11
CA ASP A 29 22.06 -7.76 -27.42
C ASP A 29 21.15 -7.38 -28.61
N GLY A 30 20.26 -6.42 -28.38
CA GLY A 30 19.34 -5.91 -29.39
C GLY A 30 18.09 -6.75 -29.63
N LYS A 31 17.97 -7.92 -29.01
CA LYS A 31 16.80 -8.81 -29.09
C LYS A 31 15.90 -8.62 -27.88
N ILE A 32 14.59 -8.83 -28.08
CA ILE A 32 13.61 -8.76 -26.99
C ILE A 32 13.55 -10.12 -26.29
N TYR A 33 13.58 -10.08 -24.98
CA TYR A 33 13.33 -11.22 -24.09
C TYR A 33 12.18 -10.91 -23.15
N TYR A 34 11.45 -11.94 -22.75
CA TYR A 34 10.42 -11.87 -21.72
C TYR A 34 10.87 -12.72 -20.53
N ARG A 35 10.90 -12.10 -19.35
CA ARG A 35 11.27 -12.80 -18.12
C ARG A 35 10.07 -13.47 -17.50
N GLU A 36 10.21 -14.77 -17.27
CA GLU A 36 9.28 -15.57 -16.47
C GLU A 36 10.08 -16.37 -15.44
N ASN A 37 9.91 -15.98 -14.17
CA ASN A 37 10.63 -16.58 -13.03
C ASN A 37 12.18 -16.46 -13.17
N SER A 38 12.87 -17.59 -13.22
CA SER A 38 14.32 -17.66 -13.26
C SER A 38 14.93 -17.64 -14.68
N ARG A 39 14.09 -17.55 -15.71
CA ARG A 39 14.54 -17.60 -17.11
C ARG A 39 13.97 -16.45 -17.93
N MET A 40 14.65 -16.15 -19.03
CA MET A 40 14.20 -15.20 -20.04
C MET A 40 14.17 -15.89 -21.38
N THR A 41 13.02 -15.82 -22.07
CA THR A 41 12.82 -16.42 -23.40
C THR A 41 12.82 -15.34 -24.46
N SER A 42 13.50 -15.58 -25.59
CA SER A 42 13.48 -14.64 -26.71
C SER A 42 12.08 -14.54 -27.31
N VAL A 43 11.68 -13.32 -27.63
CA VAL A 43 10.36 -13.02 -28.20
C VAL A 43 10.51 -12.74 -29.69
N GLU A 44 9.97 -13.64 -30.51
CA GLU A 44 9.95 -13.48 -31.97
C GLU A 44 8.65 -12.80 -32.40
N VAL A 45 8.78 -11.60 -32.93
CA VAL A 45 7.68 -10.77 -33.42
C VAL A 45 8.05 -10.06 -34.68
N SER A 46 7.08 -9.49 -35.41
CA SER A 46 7.39 -8.67 -36.59
C SER A 46 8.26 -7.46 -36.22
N ALA A 47 9.05 -6.96 -37.16
CA ALA A 47 9.92 -5.79 -36.96
C ALA A 47 9.14 -4.55 -36.43
N THR A 48 7.88 -4.38 -36.81
CA THR A 48 7.03 -3.29 -36.31
C THR A 48 6.65 -3.51 -34.86
N ALA A 49 6.27 -4.73 -34.48
CA ALA A 49 5.96 -5.08 -33.08
C ALA A 49 7.20 -5.00 -32.20
N GLU A 50 8.35 -5.45 -32.69
CA GLU A 50 9.64 -5.33 -32.00
C GLU A 50 9.97 -3.88 -31.65
N ASN A 51 9.86 -2.97 -32.64
CA ASN A 51 10.11 -1.55 -32.40
C ASN A 51 9.10 -0.92 -31.43
N ARG A 52 7.82 -1.34 -31.45
CA ARG A 52 6.81 -0.90 -30.46
C ARG A 52 7.20 -1.34 -29.05
N ILE A 53 7.55 -2.60 -28.88
CA ILE A 53 7.93 -3.15 -27.56
C ILE A 53 9.20 -2.43 -27.05
N LYS A 54 10.23 -2.24 -27.88
CA LYS A 54 11.45 -1.50 -27.52
C LYS A 54 11.15 -0.06 -27.11
N GLY A 55 10.26 0.62 -27.82
CA GLY A 55 9.82 1.98 -27.47
C GLY A 55 9.12 2.03 -26.10
N MET A 56 8.22 1.09 -25.85
CA MET A 56 7.53 1.00 -24.56
C MET A 56 8.44 0.58 -23.40
N ILE A 57 9.43 -0.28 -23.65
CA ILE A 57 10.50 -0.59 -22.68
C ILE A 57 11.26 0.68 -22.30
N ALA A 58 11.65 1.52 -23.28
CA ALA A 58 12.35 2.76 -23.01
C ALA A 58 11.53 3.75 -22.19
N ILE A 59 10.24 3.93 -22.50
CA ILE A 59 9.31 4.76 -21.73
C ILE A 59 9.17 4.21 -20.31
N ARG A 60 8.91 2.91 -20.15
CA ARG A 60 8.79 2.23 -18.86
C ARG A 60 10.02 2.46 -17.98
N ASN A 61 11.20 2.27 -18.54
CA ASN A 61 12.44 2.44 -17.79
C ASN A 61 12.64 3.90 -17.35
N SER A 62 12.31 4.87 -18.20
CA SER A 62 12.33 6.29 -17.83
C SER A 62 11.33 6.62 -16.70
N VAL A 63 10.11 6.07 -16.76
CA VAL A 63 9.12 6.21 -15.68
C VAL A 63 9.64 5.62 -14.36
N ARG A 64 10.24 4.43 -14.39
CA ARG A 64 10.84 3.79 -13.20
C ARG A 64 11.96 4.63 -12.61
N THR A 65 12.87 5.15 -13.46
CA THR A 65 13.92 6.08 -13.02
C THR A 65 13.31 7.33 -12.40
N LEU A 66 12.28 7.90 -12.99
CA LEU A 66 11.61 9.08 -12.46
C LEU A 66 10.93 8.82 -11.10
N ILE A 67 10.33 7.65 -10.91
CA ILE A 67 9.78 7.22 -9.61
C ILE A 67 10.90 7.10 -8.57
N GLU A 68 12.01 6.46 -8.92
CA GLU A 68 13.17 6.30 -8.04
C GLU A 68 13.76 7.65 -7.62
N LEU A 69 14.03 8.55 -8.57
CA LEU A 69 14.55 9.89 -8.30
C LEU A 69 13.64 10.69 -7.34
N GLN A 70 12.31 10.57 -7.49
CA GLN A 70 11.36 11.25 -6.62
C GLN A 70 11.27 10.60 -5.23
N THR A 71 11.34 9.28 -5.15
CA THR A 71 11.24 8.51 -3.90
C THR A 71 12.48 8.72 -3.03
N GLU A 72 13.67 8.76 -3.65
CA GLU A 72 14.95 8.96 -2.96
C GLU A 72 15.34 10.44 -2.78
N ASP A 73 14.40 11.34 -3.08
CA ASP A 73 14.55 12.79 -2.91
C ASP A 73 15.75 13.42 -3.64
N TYR A 74 15.97 13.00 -4.88
CA TYR A 74 16.98 13.64 -5.73
C TYR A 74 16.63 15.09 -6.04
N PRO A 75 17.61 15.92 -6.38
CA PRO A 75 17.38 17.32 -6.72
C PRO A 75 16.36 17.52 -7.86
N ASP A 76 15.56 18.56 -7.78
CA ASP A 76 14.55 18.88 -8.79
C ASP A 76 15.12 19.02 -10.21
N SER A 77 16.41 19.39 -10.34
CA SER A 77 17.11 19.45 -11.62
C SER A 77 17.23 18.10 -12.30
N GLU A 78 17.48 17.03 -11.53
CA GLU A 78 17.60 15.66 -12.05
C GLU A 78 16.22 15.10 -12.40
N ILE A 79 15.23 15.35 -11.53
CA ILE A 79 13.83 14.98 -11.79
C ILE A 79 13.35 15.66 -13.10
N LYS A 80 13.63 16.95 -13.27
CA LYS A 80 13.27 17.68 -14.48
C LYS A 80 13.96 17.17 -15.73
N ALA A 81 15.25 16.84 -15.63
CA ALA A 81 15.99 16.23 -16.75
C ALA A 81 15.40 14.90 -17.20
N GLU A 82 14.98 14.05 -16.24
CA GLU A 82 14.33 12.78 -16.57
C GLU A 82 12.90 12.99 -17.10
N GLN A 83 12.16 13.98 -16.62
CA GLN A 83 10.87 14.38 -17.20
C GLN A 83 11.00 14.82 -18.65
N GLU A 84 12.01 15.59 -18.98
CA GLU A 84 12.31 16.01 -20.35
C GLU A 84 12.66 14.80 -21.24
N ARG A 85 13.41 13.84 -20.68
CA ARG A 85 13.72 12.56 -21.37
C ARG A 85 12.45 11.75 -21.61
N LEU A 86 11.60 11.60 -20.61
CA LEU A 86 10.33 10.88 -20.72
C LEU A 86 9.44 11.51 -21.78
N ASN A 87 9.34 12.85 -21.80
CA ASN A 87 8.57 13.56 -22.82
C ASN A 87 9.08 13.28 -24.22
N ARG A 88 10.41 13.34 -24.45
CA ARG A 88 10.99 13.03 -25.77
C ARG A 88 10.71 11.59 -26.21
N LEU A 89 10.86 10.63 -25.30
CA LEU A 89 10.58 9.21 -25.59
C LEU A 89 9.12 9.00 -25.95
N TYR A 90 8.21 9.58 -25.17
CA TYR A 90 6.78 9.48 -25.39
C TYR A 90 6.35 10.15 -26.69
N ASP A 91 6.78 11.38 -26.95
CA ASP A 91 6.39 12.13 -28.14
C ASP A 91 6.92 11.46 -29.42
N THR A 92 8.15 10.92 -29.38
CA THR A 92 8.70 10.13 -30.49
C THR A 92 7.92 8.86 -30.73
N PHE A 93 7.56 8.15 -29.64
CA PHE A 93 6.80 6.91 -29.72
C PHE A 93 5.37 7.14 -30.21
N SER A 94 4.64 8.06 -29.58
CA SER A 94 3.24 8.33 -29.89
C SER A 94 3.06 8.93 -31.30
N GLY A 95 4.00 9.76 -31.74
CA GLY A 95 4.02 10.29 -33.11
C GLY A 95 4.18 9.23 -34.18
N LYS A 96 4.83 8.09 -33.86
CA LYS A 96 5.07 6.99 -34.81
C LYS A 96 4.07 5.84 -34.67
N TYR A 97 3.66 5.52 -33.46
CA TYR A 97 2.90 4.29 -33.13
C TYR A 97 1.53 4.57 -32.53
N GLY A 98 1.16 5.84 -32.35
CA GLY A 98 -0.08 6.23 -31.66
C GLY A 98 0.00 6.10 -30.15
N LEU A 99 -1.13 6.28 -29.49
CA LEU A 99 -1.26 6.25 -28.03
C LEU A 99 -0.85 4.89 -27.45
N ILE A 100 -0.26 4.89 -26.27
CA ILE A 100 0.06 3.66 -25.50
C ILE A 100 -1.20 2.82 -25.33
N ASN A 101 -2.35 3.47 -25.04
CA ASN A 101 -3.64 2.82 -24.84
C ASN A 101 -4.31 2.38 -26.16
N SER A 102 -3.69 2.62 -27.34
CA SER A 102 -4.21 2.10 -28.59
C SER A 102 -4.22 0.57 -28.60
N ARG A 103 -5.19 -0.02 -29.32
CA ARG A 103 -5.34 -1.47 -29.39
C ARG A 103 -4.04 -2.20 -29.81
N ALA A 104 -3.29 -1.64 -30.78
CA ALA A 104 -2.07 -2.25 -31.26
C ALA A 104 -0.95 -2.24 -30.21
N ASN A 105 -0.79 -1.15 -29.47
CA ASN A 105 0.23 -1.02 -28.42
C ASN A 105 -0.16 -1.85 -27.18
N THR A 106 -1.43 -1.86 -26.79
CA THR A 106 -1.95 -2.73 -25.73
C THR A 106 -1.71 -4.20 -26.07
N SER A 107 -2.06 -4.64 -27.28
CA SER A 107 -1.85 -6.02 -27.71
C SER A 107 -0.37 -6.42 -27.69
N ALA A 108 0.54 -5.51 -28.02
CA ALA A 108 1.96 -5.79 -28.06
C ALA A 108 2.64 -5.85 -26.68
N PHE A 109 2.09 -5.18 -25.65
CA PHE A 109 2.78 -4.96 -24.38
C PHE A 109 1.97 -5.29 -23.12
N SER A 110 0.72 -5.70 -23.23
CA SER A 110 -0.17 -5.96 -22.07
C SER A 110 0.33 -7.06 -21.15
N GLN A 111 1.21 -7.93 -21.61
CA GLN A 111 1.82 -8.98 -20.77
C GLN A 111 2.93 -8.45 -19.86
N ASP A 112 3.44 -7.24 -20.09
CA ASP A 112 4.43 -6.64 -19.20
C ASP A 112 3.78 -6.23 -17.87
N SER A 113 4.39 -6.63 -16.76
CA SER A 113 3.89 -6.36 -15.40
C SER A 113 3.75 -4.87 -15.08
N SER A 114 4.36 -3.99 -15.87
CA SER A 114 4.27 -2.54 -15.75
C SER A 114 3.37 -1.89 -16.79
N PHE A 115 2.58 -2.66 -17.55
CA PHE A 115 1.70 -2.08 -18.58
C PHE A 115 0.69 -1.09 -17.98
N SER A 116 0.12 -1.39 -16.81
CA SER A 116 -0.79 -0.48 -16.12
C SER A 116 -0.14 0.87 -15.77
N LEU A 117 1.15 0.86 -15.43
CA LEU A 117 1.91 2.07 -15.18
C LEU A 117 2.07 2.92 -16.45
N LEU A 118 2.32 2.29 -17.59
CA LEU A 118 2.40 2.98 -18.89
C LEU A 118 1.04 3.48 -19.36
N SER A 119 0.00 2.68 -19.20
CA SER A 119 -1.38 3.04 -19.52
C SER A 119 -1.83 4.30 -18.78
N ALA A 120 -1.43 4.44 -17.51
CA ALA A 120 -1.75 5.60 -16.67
C ALA A 120 -1.02 6.90 -17.07
N LEU A 121 -0.08 6.86 -18.01
CA LEU A 121 0.58 8.06 -18.53
C LEU A 121 -0.33 8.91 -19.42
N GLU A 122 -1.39 8.33 -19.93
CA GLU A 122 -2.36 8.97 -20.82
C GLU A 122 -3.69 9.14 -20.12
N ILE A 123 -4.19 10.37 -20.07
CA ILE A 123 -5.55 10.66 -19.66
C ILE A 123 -6.39 10.74 -20.95
N ILE A 124 -7.23 9.74 -21.14
CA ILE A 124 -8.05 9.58 -22.35
C ILE A 124 -9.44 10.16 -22.10
N GLY A 125 -9.89 11.00 -23.03
CA GLY A 125 -11.22 11.58 -23.02
C GLY A 125 -12.32 10.58 -23.41
N GLU A 126 -13.58 10.98 -23.27
CA GLU A 126 -14.75 10.16 -23.64
C GLU A 126 -14.78 9.82 -25.14
N ASP A 127 -14.15 10.63 -25.99
CA ASP A 127 -13.98 10.43 -27.43
C ASP A 127 -12.89 9.41 -27.80
N GLY A 128 -12.13 8.92 -26.81
CA GLY A 128 -11.02 8.00 -27.00
C GLY A 128 -9.71 8.67 -27.43
N GLU A 129 -9.67 9.99 -27.47
CA GLU A 129 -8.48 10.77 -27.80
C GLU A 129 -7.71 11.18 -26.53
N LEU A 130 -6.45 11.56 -26.70
CA LEU A 130 -5.62 12.03 -25.60
C LEU A 130 -6.11 13.40 -25.12
N GLU A 131 -6.71 13.46 -23.94
CA GLU A 131 -7.08 14.73 -23.30
C GLU A 131 -5.83 15.46 -22.78
N ARG A 132 -4.97 14.75 -22.05
CA ARG A 132 -3.69 15.27 -21.53
C ARG A 132 -2.75 14.15 -21.13
N LYS A 133 -1.48 14.48 -21.04
CA LYS A 133 -0.47 13.62 -20.38
C LYS A 133 -0.67 13.65 -18.87
N ALA A 134 -0.29 12.58 -18.18
CA ALA A 134 -0.30 12.52 -16.72
C ALA A 134 0.63 13.56 -16.09
N ASP A 135 0.36 13.94 -14.85
CA ASP A 135 1.13 14.97 -14.12
C ASP A 135 2.62 14.61 -13.96
N MET A 136 2.95 13.34 -13.99
CA MET A 136 4.33 12.84 -13.91
C MET A 136 5.26 13.44 -14.98
N PHE A 137 4.75 13.81 -16.14
CA PHE A 137 5.54 14.43 -17.21
C PHE A 137 6.05 15.84 -16.90
N SER A 138 5.42 16.53 -15.95
CA SER A 138 5.70 17.96 -15.70
C SER A 138 5.79 18.34 -14.24
N LYS A 139 5.29 17.51 -13.34
CA LYS A 139 5.21 17.80 -11.90
C LYS A 139 5.87 16.69 -11.08
N ARG A 140 6.36 17.05 -9.90
CA ARG A 140 6.71 16.06 -8.88
C ARG A 140 5.42 15.45 -8.33
N THR A 141 5.26 14.12 -8.47
CA THR A 141 4.05 13.37 -8.06
C THR A 141 4.27 12.56 -6.79
N ILE A 142 5.52 12.27 -6.46
CA ILE A 142 5.91 11.54 -5.26
C ILE A 142 6.68 12.49 -4.35
N LYS A 143 6.19 12.67 -3.12
CA LYS A 143 6.93 13.38 -2.07
C LYS A 143 7.67 12.33 -1.25
N PRO A 144 8.98 12.53 -0.99
CA PRO A 144 9.71 11.64 -0.12
C PRO A 144 9.11 11.66 1.27
N HIS A 145 9.11 10.50 1.93
CA HIS A 145 8.76 10.43 3.34
C HIS A 145 9.89 11.08 4.15
N THR A 146 9.66 12.28 4.66
CA THR A 146 10.57 12.93 5.60
C THR A 146 10.11 12.52 7.00
N PRO A 147 10.90 11.71 7.74
CA PRO A 147 10.54 11.34 9.10
C PRO A 147 10.44 12.59 9.97
N VAL A 148 9.38 12.66 10.77
CA VAL A 148 9.21 13.73 11.76
C VAL A 148 10.23 13.48 12.87
N THR A 149 11.09 14.47 13.15
CA THR A 149 12.17 14.35 14.15
C THR A 149 11.82 14.97 15.48
N SER A 150 10.85 15.88 15.52
CA SER A 150 10.35 16.52 16.75
C SER A 150 8.94 17.05 16.58
N VAL A 151 8.19 17.10 17.66
CA VAL A 151 6.84 17.67 17.75
C VAL A 151 6.67 18.45 19.03
N ASP A 152 5.69 19.37 19.09
CA ASP A 152 5.46 20.24 20.25
C ASP A 152 4.44 19.66 21.22
N THR A 153 3.54 18.82 20.78
CA THR A 153 2.42 18.34 21.59
C THR A 153 2.36 16.80 21.67
N ALA A 154 1.76 16.28 22.74
CA ALA A 154 1.51 14.85 22.89
C ALA A 154 0.56 14.31 21.80
N SER A 155 -0.40 15.11 21.33
CA SER A 155 -1.32 14.73 20.24
C SER A 155 -0.61 14.56 18.91
N GLU A 156 0.37 15.43 18.60
CA GLU A 156 1.21 15.30 17.42
C GLU A 156 2.11 14.07 17.53
N ALA A 157 2.72 13.83 18.71
CA ALA A 157 3.53 12.63 18.95
C ALA A 157 2.72 11.34 18.75
N LEU A 158 1.47 11.31 19.22
CA LEU A 158 0.56 10.19 19.03
C LEU A 158 0.24 10.00 17.55
N ALA A 159 -0.08 11.07 16.82
CA ALA A 159 -0.39 10.98 15.38
C ALA A 159 0.80 10.44 14.58
N VAL A 160 2.02 10.88 14.90
CA VAL A 160 3.24 10.36 14.24
C VAL A 160 3.47 8.90 14.62
N SER A 161 3.34 8.51 15.89
CA SER A 161 3.49 7.12 16.35
C SER A 161 2.52 6.18 15.64
N LEU A 162 1.24 6.55 15.55
CA LEU A 162 0.23 5.76 14.83
C LEU A 162 0.49 5.70 13.33
N GLY A 163 0.94 6.81 12.73
CA GLY A 163 1.23 6.87 11.29
C GLY A 163 2.46 6.06 10.88
N GLU A 164 3.51 6.03 11.69
CA GLU A 164 4.78 5.39 11.35
C GLU A 164 4.91 3.97 11.92
N LYS A 165 4.37 3.73 13.11
CA LYS A 165 4.50 2.44 13.82
C LYS A 165 3.20 1.66 13.97
N ALA A 166 2.07 2.25 13.56
CA ALA A 166 0.72 1.68 13.67
C ALA A 166 0.33 1.29 15.13
N THR A 167 0.99 1.85 16.13
CA THR A 167 0.76 1.57 17.56
C THR A 167 1.12 2.77 18.41
N ILE A 168 0.67 2.76 19.68
CA ILE A 168 1.11 3.73 20.69
C ILE A 168 2.49 3.29 21.18
N ASP A 169 3.54 3.86 20.60
CA ASP A 169 4.93 3.65 21.05
C ASP A 169 5.33 4.82 21.97
N MET A 170 5.21 4.61 23.28
CA MET A 170 5.42 5.67 24.26
C MET A 170 6.87 6.18 24.25
N ASP A 171 7.86 5.29 24.10
CA ASP A 171 9.26 5.68 24.07
C ASP A 171 9.54 6.59 22.86
N TYR A 172 8.98 6.24 21.71
CA TYR A 172 9.08 7.07 20.51
C TYR A 172 8.36 8.42 20.67
N MET A 173 7.19 8.44 21.32
CA MET A 173 6.45 9.68 21.58
C MET A 173 7.21 10.59 22.56
N MET A 174 7.89 10.02 23.57
CA MET A 174 8.77 10.74 24.48
C MET A 174 9.97 11.34 23.76
N GLU A 175 10.60 10.59 22.86
CA GLU A 175 11.72 11.05 22.04
C GLU A 175 11.31 12.23 21.12
N LEU A 176 10.15 12.11 20.46
CA LEU A 176 9.66 13.16 19.56
C LEU A 176 9.25 14.45 20.26
N SER A 177 8.58 14.34 21.42
CA SER A 177 7.98 15.50 22.11
C SER A 177 8.88 16.10 23.19
N GLY A 178 9.89 15.35 23.64
CA GLY A 178 10.70 15.73 24.80
C GLY A 178 9.94 15.71 26.14
N LYS A 179 8.70 15.18 26.16
CA LYS A 179 7.87 15.06 27.35
C LYS A 179 8.08 13.71 28.04
N SER A 180 7.84 13.64 29.34
CA SER A 180 7.81 12.38 30.07
C SER A 180 6.54 11.58 29.76
N GLU A 181 6.58 10.27 30.02
CA GLU A 181 5.43 9.38 29.89
C GLU A 181 4.19 9.89 30.63
N ASN A 182 4.37 10.37 31.86
CA ASN A 182 3.28 10.90 32.65
C ASN A 182 2.65 12.16 32.04
N GLU A 183 3.48 13.09 31.53
CA GLU A 183 2.97 14.30 30.84
C GLU A 183 2.20 13.95 29.58
N ILE A 184 2.70 13.00 28.79
CA ILE A 184 2.01 12.52 27.58
C ILE A 184 0.67 11.88 27.95
N PHE A 185 0.65 11.01 28.96
CA PHE A 185 -0.57 10.35 29.40
C PHE A 185 -1.61 11.33 29.95
N GLU A 186 -1.19 12.32 30.78
CA GLU A 186 -2.06 13.38 31.27
C GLU A 186 -2.65 14.24 30.14
N ASP A 187 -1.81 14.63 29.17
CA ASP A 187 -2.26 15.41 28.00
C ASP A 187 -3.22 14.64 27.11
N LEU A 188 -3.14 13.32 27.07
CA LEU A 188 -3.95 12.43 26.24
C LEU A 188 -5.06 11.69 26.98
N LYS A 189 -5.40 12.11 28.23
CA LYS A 189 -6.51 11.51 28.96
C LYS A 189 -7.81 11.52 28.16
N GLY A 190 -8.44 10.35 28.05
CA GLY A 190 -9.67 10.17 27.27
C GLY A 190 -9.43 9.92 25.77
N VAL A 191 -8.23 10.14 25.25
CA VAL A 191 -7.78 9.74 23.90
C VAL A 191 -7.11 8.38 23.95
N ILE A 192 -6.24 8.18 24.95
CA ILE A 192 -5.66 6.88 25.27
C ILE A 192 -6.05 6.49 26.71
N PHE A 193 -6.06 5.19 26.95
CA PHE A 193 -6.41 4.61 28.25
C PHE A 193 -5.33 3.65 28.70
N LEU A 194 -5.01 3.68 30.00
CA LEU A 194 -4.16 2.67 30.62
C LEU A 194 -4.92 1.33 30.64
N ASN A 195 -4.30 0.28 30.12
CA ASN A 195 -4.92 -1.04 30.03
C ASN A 195 -4.84 -1.76 31.40
N PRO A 196 -5.98 -2.05 32.04
CA PRO A 196 -5.96 -2.76 33.31
C PRO A 196 -5.46 -4.20 33.26
N LEU A 197 -5.35 -4.76 32.06
CA LEU A 197 -4.81 -6.11 31.82
C LEU A 197 -3.31 -6.10 31.53
N TYR A 198 -2.69 -4.93 31.45
CA TYR A 198 -1.26 -4.84 31.24
C TYR A 198 -0.48 -5.36 32.45
N GLU A 199 0.45 -6.28 32.18
CA GLU A 199 1.42 -6.77 33.15
C GLU A 199 2.83 -6.51 32.63
N TYR A 200 3.68 -5.93 33.48
CA TYR A 200 5.07 -5.65 33.12
C TYR A 200 5.81 -6.95 32.70
N GLY A 201 6.39 -6.93 31.51
CA GLY A 201 7.09 -8.10 30.93
C GLY A 201 6.18 -9.06 30.17
N ASN A 202 4.87 -8.81 30.10
CA ASN A 202 3.95 -9.55 29.25
C ASN A 202 3.75 -8.78 27.94
N SER A 203 4.22 -9.34 26.82
CA SER A 203 4.13 -8.73 25.49
C SER A 203 2.77 -8.88 24.79
N TYR A 204 1.83 -9.60 25.41
CA TYR A 204 0.52 -9.87 24.78
C TYR A 204 -0.47 -8.74 24.97
N GLU A 205 -0.34 -7.95 26.04
CA GLU A 205 -1.26 -6.85 26.36
C GLU A 205 -0.50 -5.52 26.34
N PRO A 206 -0.87 -4.57 25.45
CA PRO A 206 -0.23 -3.26 25.41
C PRO A 206 -0.59 -2.45 26.67
N LYS A 207 0.35 -1.61 27.11
CA LYS A 207 0.14 -0.75 28.29
C LYS A 207 -0.93 0.30 28.06
N TYR A 208 -1.01 0.85 26.86
CA TYR A 208 -1.97 1.89 26.47
C TYR A 208 -2.81 1.43 25.30
N LEU A 209 -4.10 1.77 25.32
CA LEU A 209 -5.07 1.48 24.26
C LEU A 209 -5.70 2.78 23.77
N MET A 210 -5.99 2.85 22.47
CA MET A 210 -6.77 3.95 21.89
C MET A 210 -8.21 3.90 22.38
N ALA A 211 -8.86 5.07 22.46
CA ALA A 211 -10.25 5.19 22.94
C ALA A 211 -11.25 4.35 22.13
N ASP A 212 -11.11 4.30 20.81
CA ASP A 212 -11.98 3.53 19.92
C ASP A 212 -11.86 2.02 20.17
N GLU A 213 -10.65 1.52 20.42
CA GLU A 213 -10.41 0.12 20.78
C GLU A 213 -10.90 -0.18 22.22
N TYR A 214 -10.55 0.69 23.18
CA TYR A 214 -10.88 0.46 24.59
C TYR A 214 -12.38 0.55 24.87
N LEU A 215 -13.07 1.51 24.27
CA LEU A 215 -14.48 1.80 24.48
C LEU A 215 -15.43 1.02 23.55
N SER A 216 -14.94 -0.03 22.90
CA SER A 216 -15.71 -0.91 22.00
C SER A 216 -15.66 -2.38 22.45
N GLY A 217 -16.42 -3.24 21.78
CA GLY A 217 -16.50 -4.68 22.08
C GLY A 217 -17.24 -4.98 23.39
N ASN A 218 -16.69 -5.85 24.25
CA ASN A 218 -17.33 -6.21 25.53
C ASN A 218 -17.13 -5.14 26.60
N VAL A 219 -17.76 -3.98 26.41
CA VAL A 219 -17.66 -2.83 27.34
C VAL A 219 -18.19 -3.09 28.74
N ARG A 220 -19.08 -4.09 28.92
CA ARG A 220 -19.58 -4.48 30.26
C ARG A 220 -18.48 -5.16 31.07
N GLU A 221 -17.77 -6.08 30.46
CA GLU A 221 -16.66 -6.76 31.14
C GLU A 221 -15.49 -5.79 31.39
N LYS A 222 -15.18 -4.96 30.38
CA LYS A 222 -14.16 -3.90 30.54
C LYS A 222 -14.50 -2.97 31.72
N LEU A 223 -15.76 -2.58 31.90
CA LEU A 223 -16.18 -1.76 33.02
C LEU A 223 -16.02 -2.47 34.38
N ARG A 224 -16.32 -3.78 34.43
CA ARG A 224 -16.12 -4.59 35.64
C ARG A 224 -14.64 -4.63 36.04
N ILE A 225 -13.77 -4.89 35.06
CA ILE A 225 -12.31 -4.91 35.27
C ILE A 225 -11.80 -3.54 35.69
N ALA A 226 -12.21 -2.47 34.99
CA ALA A 226 -11.79 -1.11 35.31
C ALA A 226 -12.21 -0.66 36.74
N LYS A 227 -13.41 -1.07 37.20
CA LYS A 227 -13.85 -0.80 38.60
C LYS A 227 -12.96 -1.50 39.60
N ASN A 228 -12.62 -2.77 39.38
CA ASN A 228 -11.73 -3.50 40.28
C ASN A 228 -10.34 -2.85 40.37
N SER A 229 -9.81 -2.42 39.21
CA SER A 229 -8.51 -1.72 39.15
C SER A 229 -8.56 -0.34 39.81
N ALA A 230 -9.69 0.39 39.68
CA ALA A 230 -9.86 1.69 40.28
C ALA A 230 -10.04 1.63 41.82
N GLU A 231 -10.45 0.49 42.38
CA GLU A 231 -10.46 0.27 43.86
C GLU A 231 -9.03 0.24 44.43
N LEU A 232 -8.06 -0.26 43.63
CA LEU A 232 -6.66 -0.35 44.03
C LEU A 232 -5.88 0.90 43.67
N TYR A 233 -6.13 1.44 42.45
CA TYR A 233 -5.42 2.56 41.87
C TYR A 233 -6.39 3.59 41.28
N PRO A 234 -7.08 4.37 42.11
CA PRO A 234 -8.16 5.27 41.69
C PRO A 234 -7.67 6.39 40.77
N GLU A 235 -6.46 6.92 41.00
CA GLU A 235 -5.91 8.00 40.17
C GLU A 235 -5.64 7.55 38.73
N ASP A 236 -5.28 6.29 38.53
CA ASP A 236 -4.94 5.74 37.22
C ASP A 236 -6.18 5.31 36.42
N TYR A 237 -7.20 4.76 37.08
CA TYR A 237 -8.33 4.09 36.39
C TYR A 237 -9.69 4.77 36.54
N LYS A 238 -9.80 5.89 37.26
CA LYS A 238 -11.06 6.65 37.38
C LYS A 238 -11.59 7.10 36.02
N VAL A 239 -10.69 7.58 35.15
CA VAL A 239 -11.03 8.00 33.77
C VAL A 239 -11.58 6.83 32.95
N ASN A 240 -11.01 5.63 33.12
CA ASN A 240 -11.46 4.41 32.47
C ASN A 240 -12.90 4.07 32.87
N VAL A 241 -13.21 4.12 34.17
CA VAL A 241 -14.56 3.84 34.70
C VAL A 241 -15.56 4.85 34.14
N GLU A 242 -15.26 6.15 34.24
CA GLU A 242 -16.13 7.21 33.74
C GLU A 242 -16.43 7.11 32.25
N ALA A 243 -15.40 6.80 31.45
CA ALA A 243 -15.54 6.63 29.99
C ALA A 243 -16.35 5.39 29.62
N LEU A 244 -16.08 4.24 30.28
CA LEU A 244 -16.80 3.00 30.04
C LEU A 244 -18.25 3.06 30.48
N GLN A 245 -18.58 3.82 31.56
CA GLN A 245 -19.97 4.03 31.97
C GLN A 245 -20.81 4.74 30.91
N LYS A 246 -20.22 5.68 30.16
CA LYS A 246 -20.91 6.45 29.10
C LYS A 246 -21.27 5.61 27.87
N VAL A 247 -20.50 4.55 27.58
CA VAL A 247 -20.68 3.72 26.40
C VAL A 247 -21.39 2.39 26.67
N GLN A 248 -21.97 2.23 27.90
CA GLN A 248 -22.72 1.01 28.20
C GLN A 248 -23.98 0.90 27.35
N PRO A 249 -24.23 -0.28 26.71
CA PRO A 249 -25.47 -0.50 26.01
C PRO A 249 -26.66 -0.52 26.95
N LYS A 250 -27.78 0.01 26.48
CA LYS A 250 -29.05 -0.08 27.23
C LYS A 250 -29.49 -1.56 27.32
N ASP A 251 -29.98 -1.97 28.46
CA ASP A 251 -30.58 -3.29 28.60
C ASP A 251 -31.91 -3.33 27.81
N LEU A 252 -32.08 -4.35 27.01
CA LEU A 252 -33.33 -4.59 26.29
C LEU A 252 -34.41 -5.04 27.29
N THR A 253 -35.58 -4.45 27.21
CA THR A 253 -36.76 -4.93 27.92
C THR A 253 -37.35 -6.17 27.26
N ALA A 254 -38.11 -6.98 28.00
CA ALA A 254 -38.73 -8.19 27.45
C ALA A 254 -39.62 -7.92 26.23
N SER A 255 -40.20 -6.71 26.12
CA SER A 255 -41.01 -6.28 24.98
C SER A 255 -40.18 -5.94 23.70
N GLU A 256 -38.89 -5.68 23.85
CA GLU A 256 -37.98 -5.34 22.73
C GLU A 256 -37.29 -6.59 22.15
N ILE A 257 -37.45 -7.77 22.81
CA ILE A 257 -36.87 -9.03 22.36
C ILE A 257 -37.89 -9.79 21.53
N SER A 258 -37.60 -9.92 20.21
CA SER A 258 -38.40 -10.73 19.28
C SER A 258 -37.62 -11.99 18.94
N VAL A 259 -38.13 -13.15 19.38
CA VAL A 259 -37.57 -14.47 19.01
C VAL A 259 -38.28 -14.97 17.73
N ARG A 260 -37.53 -15.09 16.66
CA ARG A 260 -38.01 -15.77 15.44
C ARG A 260 -37.37 -17.17 15.34
N LEU A 261 -38.21 -18.19 15.26
CA LEU A 261 -37.74 -19.54 14.92
C LEU A 261 -37.27 -19.53 13.47
N GLY A 262 -35.97 -19.75 13.27
CA GLY A 262 -35.40 -19.96 11.94
C GLY A 262 -35.99 -21.25 11.36
N ARG A 263 -36.62 -21.19 10.19
CA ARG A 263 -36.98 -22.38 9.42
C ARG A 263 -35.67 -22.95 8.87
N SER A 264 -35.25 -24.11 9.35
CA SER A 264 -34.28 -24.93 8.64
C SER A 264 -34.99 -25.50 7.40
N GLU A 265 -34.55 -25.08 6.22
CA GLU A 265 -34.95 -25.77 4.96
C GLU A 265 -34.22 -27.12 4.94
N GLU A 266 -34.93 -28.18 5.24
CA GLU A 266 -34.49 -29.54 4.92
C GLU A 266 -34.50 -29.67 3.39
N HIS A 267 -33.31 -29.68 2.79
CA HIS A 267 -33.12 -30.16 1.43
C HIS A 267 -33.27 -31.71 1.46
N THR A 268 -34.47 -32.19 1.22
CA THR A 268 -34.66 -33.58 0.79
C THR A 268 -34.30 -33.65 -0.69
N SER A 269 -33.14 -34.23 -0.98
CA SER A 269 -32.78 -34.72 -2.31
C SER A 269 -33.53 -36.04 -2.56
N GLU A 270 -34.42 -36.05 -3.54
CA GLU A 270 -34.81 -37.26 -4.26
C GLU A 270 -33.86 -37.52 -5.44
#